data_6060afbd36ecfee697326211cfc99812
#
_entry.id   6060afbd36ecfee697326211cfc99812
#
_cell.length_a   1.000
_cell.length_b   1.000
_cell.length_c   1.000
_cell.angle_alpha   90.00
_cell.angle_beta   90.00
_cell.angle_gamma   90.00
#
_symmetry.space_group_name_H-M   'P 1'
#
loop_
_entity.id
_entity.type
_entity.pdbx_description
1 polymer ?
#
loop_
_entity_poly.entity_id
_entity_poly.type
_entity_poly.pdbx_seq_one_letter_code
_entity_poly.pdbx_strand_id
1 'polypeptide(L)'
;SISLKELFDNPDYDIDGATSKLDIPQLIRVACRGGWPVALQLKEKAAMMIAKDYVNSVCEQDISAVDKKQRSSKIARQIMRSYARNISTLAKKTSMLADVTASGEISISMDTFDDYVGALEKLFVIQDINAWCPSIRSKTAIRSMPKRCFVDPSIAVAAMGVNPDALEIQLKTFGFVFEQMCARDLRAYTLDFGSRLSYYRDRYGLEADLEMVCGEHRFVWHFRPHFTSS
;
A
#
# COMPACT_ATOMS: atom_id res chain seq x y z
N SER A 1 20.57 12.78 -9.24
CA SER A 1 19.60 12.11 -8.34
C SER A 1 19.20 13.11 -7.27
N ILE A 2 17.93 13.18 -6.96
CA ILE A 2 17.41 14.01 -5.88
C ILE A 2 17.57 13.22 -4.58
N SER A 3 18.13 13.86 -3.56
CA SER A 3 18.21 13.30 -2.21
C SER A 3 17.01 13.77 -1.39
N LEU A 4 16.25 12.84 -0.83
CA LEU A 4 15.15 13.20 0.05
C LEU A 4 15.65 13.92 1.31
N LYS A 5 16.83 13.55 1.80
CA LYS A 5 17.49 14.21 2.93
C LYS A 5 17.82 15.66 2.62
N GLU A 6 18.37 15.94 1.45
CA GLU A 6 18.68 17.33 1.02
C GLU A 6 17.40 18.18 0.91
N LEU A 7 16.29 17.61 0.44
CA LEU A 7 14.99 18.29 0.45
C LEU A 7 14.50 18.62 1.86
N PHE A 8 14.77 17.76 2.86
CA PHE A 8 14.41 18.04 4.24
C PHE A 8 15.31 19.10 4.89
N ASP A 9 16.61 19.05 4.56
CA ASP A 9 17.61 19.95 5.17
C ASP A 9 17.64 21.33 4.48
N ASN A 10 17.17 21.43 3.24
CA ASN A 10 17.17 22.68 2.44
C ASN A 10 15.80 22.90 1.77
N PRO A 11 14.94 23.75 2.34
CA PRO A 11 13.63 24.08 1.75
C PRO A 11 13.68 24.73 0.37
N ASP A 12 14.80 25.36 0.02
CA ASP A 12 15.04 26.03 -1.27
C ASP A 12 15.69 25.09 -2.31
N TYR A 13 15.77 23.78 -2.01
CA TYR A 13 16.32 22.79 -2.93
C TYR A 13 15.49 22.70 -4.20
N ASP A 14 16.09 23.10 -5.32
CA ASP A 14 15.41 23.11 -6.62
C ASP A 14 15.25 21.69 -7.18
N ILE A 15 14.01 21.28 -7.38
CA ILE A 15 13.62 20.04 -8.03
C ILE A 15 13.01 20.24 -9.41
N ASP A 16 12.95 21.48 -9.88
CA ASP A 16 12.40 21.81 -11.19
C ASP A 16 13.16 21.08 -12.30
N GLY A 17 12.41 20.49 -13.21
CA GLY A 17 13.00 19.68 -14.30
C GLY A 17 13.45 18.27 -13.91
N ALA A 18 13.29 17.86 -12.65
CA ALA A 18 13.54 16.49 -12.27
C ALA A 18 12.48 15.56 -12.87
N THR A 19 12.89 14.70 -13.79
CA THR A 19 12.01 13.75 -14.47
C THR A 19 12.46 12.32 -14.22
N SER A 20 11.49 11.40 -14.14
CA SER A 20 11.79 9.98 -14.17
C SER A 20 12.24 9.57 -15.57
N LYS A 21 13.21 8.65 -15.63
CA LYS A 21 13.60 7.98 -16.87
C LYS A 21 12.69 6.79 -17.21
N LEU A 22 11.83 6.40 -16.25
CA LEU A 22 10.90 5.28 -16.45
C LEU A 22 9.61 5.78 -17.08
N ASP A 23 9.16 5.10 -18.13
CA ASP A 23 7.83 5.25 -18.70
C ASP A 23 6.76 4.49 -17.86
N ILE A 24 5.48 4.67 -18.21
CA ILE A 24 4.36 4.03 -17.50
C ILE A 24 4.46 2.50 -17.51
N PRO A 25 4.68 1.82 -18.66
CA PRO A 25 4.88 0.37 -18.66
C PRO A 25 6.02 -0.11 -17.75
N GLN A 26 7.12 0.62 -17.73
CA GLN A 26 8.25 0.30 -16.85
C GLN A 26 7.91 0.49 -15.37
N LEU A 27 7.19 1.57 -15.02
CA LEU A 27 6.70 1.80 -13.66
C LEU A 27 5.74 0.70 -13.21
N ILE A 28 4.82 0.25 -14.07
CA ILE A 28 3.93 -0.87 -13.81
C ILE A 28 4.73 -2.14 -13.51
N ARG A 29 5.74 -2.46 -14.32
CA ARG A 29 6.60 -3.64 -14.11
C ARG A 29 7.38 -3.55 -12.81
N VAL A 30 7.91 -2.38 -12.46
CA VAL A 30 8.60 -2.15 -11.18
C VAL A 30 7.64 -2.36 -9.99
N ALA A 31 6.42 -1.84 -10.06
CA ALA A 31 5.40 -2.03 -9.02
C ALA A 31 5.01 -3.51 -8.88
N CYS A 32 4.83 -4.24 -10.00
CA CYS A 32 4.51 -5.67 -10.00
C CYS A 32 5.66 -6.54 -9.47
N ARG A 33 6.92 -6.17 -9.77
CA ARG A 33 8.10 -6.84 -9.26
C ARG A 33 8.26 -6.64 -7.76
N GLY A 34 7.94 -5.44 -7.26
CA GLY A 34 8.15 -5.04 -5.86
C GLY A 34 9.59 -4.71 -5.52
N GLY A 35 9.79 -4.40 -4.23
CA GLY A 35 11.08 -4.04 -3.63
C GLY A 35 11.90 -5.21 -3.08
N TRP A 36 11.64 -6.44 -3.52
CA TRP A 36 12.33 -7.64 -3.04
C TRP A 36 13.80 -7.65 -3.49
N PRO A 37 14.79 -7.68 -2.58
CA PRO A 37 16.21 -7.65 -2.98
C PRO A 37 16.59 -8.78 -3.94
N VAL A 38 16.07 -9.98 -3.71
CA VAL A 38 16.33 -11.14 -4.58
C VAL A 38 15.77 -10.98 -5.99
N ALA A 39 14.69 -10.19 -6.17
CA ALA A 39 14.08 -9.93 -7.46
C ALA A 39 15.01 -9.17 -8.42
N LEU A 40 15.96 -8.38 -7.89
CA LEU A 40 16.91 -7.61 -8.69
C LEU A 40 17.87 -8.49 -9.49
N GLN A 41 18.09 -9.72 -9.06
CA GLN A 41 19.01 -10.69 -9.69
C GLN A 41 18.30 -11.64 -10.66
N LEU A 42 16.97 -11.56 -10.75
CA LEU A 42 16.15 -12.48 -11.53
C LEU A 42 15.67 -11.87 -12.83
N LYS A 43 15.38 -12.74 -13.81
CA LYS A 43 14.64 -12.34 -15.00
C LYS A 43 13.22 -11.91 -14.59
N GLU A 44 12.65 -10.96 -15.32
CA GLU A 44 11.37 -10.30 -15.02
C GLU A 44 10.25 -11.28 -14.60
N LYS A 45 10.03 -12.33 -15.39
CA LYS A 45 8.99 -13.34 -15.10
C LYS A 45 9.22 -14.06 -13.77
N ALA A 46 10.46 -14.41 -13.45
CA ALA A 46 10.81 -15.06 -12.18
C ALA A 46 10.71 -14.08 -11.01
N ALA A 47 11.12 -12.82 -11.21
CA ALA A 47 11.02 -11.78 -10.20
C ALA A 47 9.57 -11.53 -9.77
N MET A 48 8.62 -11.55 -10.70
CA MET A 48 7.18 -11.40 -10.41
C MET A 48 6.56 -12.60 -9.69
N MET A 49 7.18 -13.78 -9.75
CA MET A 49 6.70 -14.95 -9.00
C MET A 49 6.94 -14.83 -7.50
N ILE A 50 7.95 -14.06 -7.06
CA ILE A 50 8.30 -13.90 -5.65
C ILE A 50 7.10 -13.43 -4.83
N ALA A 51 6.41 -12.38 -5.27
CA ALA A 51 5.25 -11.86 -4.56
C ALA A 51 4.08 -12.88 -4.53
N LYS A 52 3.90 -13.65 -5.61
CA LYS A 52 2.87 -14.71 -5.66
C LYS A 52 3.18 -15.85 -4.69
N ASP A 53 4.43 -16.29 -4.65
CA ASP A 53 4.88 -17.34 -3.75
C ASP A 53 4.81 -16.89 -2.29
N TYR A 54 5.14 -15.61 -2.03
CA TYR A 54 4.96 -15.00 -0.71
C TYR A 54 3.50 -14.99 -0.27
N VAL A 55 2.56 -14.51 -1.14
CA VAL A 55 1.12 -14.53 -0.84
C VAL A 55 0.63 -15.96 -0.56
N ASN A 56 1.14 -16.95 -1.31
CA ASN A 56 0.81 -18.36 -1.08
C ASN A 56 1.29 -18.84 0.29
N SER A 57 2.56 -18.58 0.63
CA SER A 57 3.13 -18.95 1.94
C SER A 57 2.36 -18.30 3.09
N VAL A 58 2.07 -17.00 3.00
CA VAL A 58 1.28 -16.27 4.00
C VAL A 58 -0.08 -16.94 4.22
N CYS A 59 -0.81 -17.23 3.15
CA CYS A 59 -2.16 -17.81 3.27
C CYS A 59 -2.16 -19.26 3.75
N GLU A 60 -1.16 -20.05 3.37
CA GLU A 60 -1.16 -21.50 3.64
C GLU A 60 -0.48 -21.87 4.96
N GLN A 61 0.50 -21.08 5.39
CA GLN A 61 1.36 -21.44 6.53
C GLN A 61 1.44 -20.31 7.57
N ASP A 62 1.92 -19.13 7.18
CA ASP A 62 2.35 -18.10 8.11
C ASP A 62 1.20 -17.52 8.93
N ILE A 63 0.02 -17.35 8.31
CA ILE A 63 -1.17 -16.76 8.95
C ILE A 63 -1.68 -17.59 10.15
N SER A 64 -1.42 -18.88 10.18
CA SER A 64 -1.74 -19.75 11.31
C SER A 64 -0.56 -19.85 12.29
N ALA A 65 0.67 -19.79 11.78
CA ALA A 65 1.88 -19.91 12.59
C ALA A 65 2.14 -18.71 13.49
N VAL A 66 1.76 -17.49 13.07
CA VAL A 66 2.06 -16.22 13.74
C VAL A 66 1.62 -16.16 15.20
N ASP A 67 0.51 -16.82 15.55
CA ASP A 67 -0.03 -16.90 16.91
C ASP A 67 -0.57 -18.29 17.27
N LYS A 68 -0.18 -19.30 16.47
CA LYS A 68 -0.57 -20.73 16.63
C LYS A 68 -2.09 -20.96 16.56
N LYS A 69 -2.83 -20.08 15.90
CA LYS A 69 -4.26 -20.18 15.70
C LYS A 69 -4.56 -20.74 14.31
N GLN A 70 -5.31 -21.82 14.24
CA GLN A 70 -5.71 -22.42 12.97
C GLN A 70 -6.58 -21.46 12.16
N ARG A 71 -6.17 -21.12 10.95
CA ARG A 71 -6.91 -20.26 10.01
C ARG A 71 -7.03 -20.92 8.64
N SER A 72 -8.15 -20.67 7.97
CA SER A 72 -8.41 -21.18 6.62
C SER A 72 -7.65 -20.38 5.57
N SER A 73 -6.85 -21.05 4.75
CA SER A 73 -6.14 -20.42 3.63
C SER A 73 -7.11 -19.81 2.59
N LYS A 74 -8.28 -20.41 2.38
CA LYS A 74 -9.33 -19.88 1.49
C LYS A 74 -9.83 -18.52 1.99
N ILE A 75 -10.12 -18.40 3.29
CA ILE A 75 -10.55 -17.13 3.89
C ILE A 75 -9.44 -16.10 3.84
N ALA A 76 -8.19 -16.48 4.16
CA ALA A 76 -7.04 -15.60 4.09
C ALA A 76 -6.85 -15.00 2.69
N ARG A 77 -6.94 -15.83 1.64
CA ARG A 77 -6.85 -15.36 0.23
C ARG A 77 -7.95 -14.37 -0.12
N GLN A 78 -9.18 -14.62 0.29
CA GLN A 78 -10.30 -13.70 -0.01
C GLN A 78 -10.16 -12.38 0.75
N ILE A 79 -9.71 -12.40 1.99
CA ILE A 79 -9.44 -11.19 2.76
C ILE A 79 -8.30 -10.39 2.12
N MET A 80 -7.18 -11.04 1.76
CA MET A 80 -6.08 -10.36 1.06
C MET A 80 -6.52 -9.79 -0.28
N ARG A 81 -7.37 -10.50 -1.03
CA ARG A 81 -7.91 -10.02 -2.30
C ARG A 81 -8.81 -8.80 -2.12
N SER A 82 -9.72 -8.82 -1.12
CA SER A 82 -10.56 -7.68 -0.81
C SER A 82 -9.72 -6.49 -0.35
N TYR A 83 -8.68 -6.73 0.47
CA TYR A 83 -7.75 -5.70 0.89
C TYR A 83 -7.00 -5.07 -0.30
N ALA A 84 -6.53 -5.89 -1.23
CA ALA A 84 -5.82 -5.46 -2.42
C ALA A 84 -6.69 -4.64 -3.38
N ARG A 85 -7.98 -4.98 -3.52
CA ARG A 85 -8.95 -4.19 -4.31
C ARG A 85 -9.25 -2.81 -3.71
N ASN A 86 -9.00 -2.66 -2.42
CA ASN A 86 -9.19 -1.43 -1.67
C ASN A 86 -7.88 -0.70 -1.33
N ILE A 87 -6.77 -1.09 -1.98
CA ILE A 87 -5.46 -0.48 -1.76
C ILE A 87 -5.50 1.03 -1.99
N SER A 88 -4.77 1.78 -1.16
CA SER A 88 -4.71 3.25 -1.19
C SER A 88 -6.06 3.95 -1.03
N THR A 89 -7.06 3.28 -0.47
CA THR A 89 -8.38 3.87 -0.19
C THR A 89 -8.69 3.89 1.31
N LEU A 90 -9.72 4.67 1.69
CA LEU A 90 -10.26 4.73 3.05
C LEU A 90 -11.41 3.72 3.25
N ALA A 91 -11.31 2.53 2.66
CA ALA A 91 -12.37 1.54 2.72
C ALA A 91 -12.68 1.11 4.15
N LYS A 92 -13.98 1.01 4.46
CA LYS A 92 -14.44 0.48 5.74
C LYS A 92 -14.27 -1.04 5.79
N LYS A 93 -13.91 -1.57 6.96
CA LYS A 93 -13.83 -3.02 7.17
C LYS A 93 -15.15 -3.73 6.86
N THR A 94 -16.29 -3.09 7.13
CA THR A 94 -17.62 -3.61 6.78
C THR A 94 -17.80 -3.80 5.28
N SER A 95 -17.32 -2.86 4.45
CA SER A 95 -17.37 -2.98 2.99
C SER A 95 -16.44 -4.09 2.49
N MET A 96 -15.27 -4.23 3.09
CA MET A 96 -14.32 -5.29 2.76
C MET A 96 -14.85 -6.67 3.18
N LEU A 97 -15.50 -6.79 4.33
CA LEU A 97 -16.18 -8.02 4.75
C LEU A 97 -17.30 -8.39 3.77
N ALA A 98 -18.12 -7.42 3.34
CA ALA A 98 -19.15 -7.65 2.33
C ALA A 98 -18.55 -8.18 1.01
N ASP A 99 -17.40 -7.67 0.59
CA ASP A 99 -16.64 -8.16 -0.57
C ASP A 99 -16.21 -9.64 -0.41
N VAL A 100 -15.73 -10.01 0.79
CA VAL A 100 -15.28 -11.38 1.10
C VAL A 100 -16.44 -12.37 1.07
N THR A 101 -17.62 -11.96 1.53
CA THR A 101 -18.82 -12.79 1.63
C THR A 101 -19.73 -12.75 0.41
N ALA A 102 -19.44 -11.89 -0.57
CA ALA A 102 -20.30 -11.61 -1.73
C ALA A 102 -20.65 -12.83 -2.59
N SER A 103 -19.75 -13.84 -2.66
CA SER A 103 -20.01 -15.06 -3.42
C SER A 103 -20.95 -16.06 -2.71
N GLY A 104 -21.24 -15.86 -1.43
CA GLY A 104 -21.98 -16.81 -0.59
C GLY A 104 -21.20 -18.07 -0.19
N GLU A 105 -20.01 -18.28 -0.72
CA GLU A 105 -19.18 -19.45 -0.39
C GLU A 105 -18.44 -19.32 0.95
N ILE A 106 -18.26 -18.09 1.42
CA ILE A 106 -17.61 -17.76 2.68
C ILE A 106 -18.60 -16.98 3.53
N SER A 107 -18.79 -17.43 4.76
CA SER A 107 -19.57 -16.73 5.77
C SER A 107 -18.71 -16.59 7.01
N ILE A 108 -18.35 -15.36 7.37
CA ILE A 108 -17.55 -15.03 8.55
C ILE A 108 -18.11 -13.79 9.25
N SER A 109 -17.91 -13.73 10.56
CA SER A 109 -18.24 -12.54 11.36
C SER A 109 -17.20 -11.43 11.19
N MET A 110 -17.53 -10.22 11.66
CA MET A 110 -16.58 -9.12 11.73
C MET A 110 -15.39 -9.45 12.65
N ASP A 111 -15.64 -10.13 13.78
CA ASP A 111 -14.57 -10.53 14.71
C ASP A 111 -13.58 -11.51 14.03
N THR A 112 -14.10 -12.42 13.21
CA THR A 112 -13.25 -13.32 12.41
C THR A 112 -12.46 -12.54 11.37
N PHE A 113 -13.09 -11.60 10.66
CA PHE A 113 -12.40 -10.74 9.70
C PHE A 113 -11.28 -9.94 10.38
N ASP A 114 -11.54 -9.33 11.54
CA ASP A 114 -10.56 -8.57 12.31
C ASP A 114 -9.42 -9.45 12.82
N ASP A 115 -9.68 -10.69 13.21
CA ASP A 115 -8.68 -11.66 13.60
C ASP A 115 -7.68 -11.96 12.47
N TYR A 116 -8.19 -12.17 11.24
CA TYR A 116 -7.32 -12.38 10.07
C TYR A 116 -6.51 -11.12 9.73
N VAL A 117 -7.14 -9.94 9.74
CA VAL A 117 -6.44 -8.67 9.48
C VAL A 117 -5.35 -8.45 10.52
N GLY A 118 -5.63 -8.67 11.81
CA GLY A 118 -4.64 -8.57 12.88
C GLY A 118 -3.47 -9.55 12.73
N ALA A 119 -3.72 -10.75 12.21
CA ALA A 119 -2.65 -11.71 11.88
C ALA A 119 -1.77 -11.20 10.73
N LEU A 120 -2.37 -10.65 9.67
CA LEU A 120 -1.64 -10.05 8.54
C LEU A 120 -0.82 -8.82 8.95
N GLU A 121 -1.32 -8.02 9.89
CA GLU A 121 -0.57 -6.89 10.48
C GLU A 121 0.65 -7.38 11.29
N LYS A 122 0.48 -8.41 12.12
CA LYS A 122 1.58 -9.04 12.88
C LYS A 122 2.65 -9.64 11.97
N LEU A 123 2.26 -10.17 10.81
CA LEU A 123 3.17 -10.69 9.79
C LEU A 123 3.83 -9.60 8.94
N PHE A 124 3.52 -8.33 9.19
CA PHE A 124 3.98 -7.21 8.37
C PHE A 124 3.59 -7.34 6.88
N VAL A 125 2.45 -7.96 6.59
CA VAL A 125 1.88 -8.04 5.24
C VAL A 125 1.09 -6.76 4.94
N ILE A 126 0.34 -6.29 5.92
CA ILE A 126 -0.47 -5.08 5.89
C ILE A 126 0.17 -4.02 6.79
N GLN A 127 0.23 -2.81 6.30
CA GLN A 127 0.73 -1.65 7.04
C GLN A 127 -0.03 -0.39 6.63
N ASP A 128 -1.21 -0.23 7.18
CA ASP A 128 -2.08 0.90 6.92
C ASP A 128 -1.45 2.26 7.27
N ILE A 129 -1.92 3.32 6.60
CA ILE A 129 -1.48 4.69 6.85
C ILE A 129 -2.59 5.43 7.59
N ASN A 130 -2.26 5.94 8.77
CA ASN A 130 -3.20 6.69 9.58
C ASN A 130 -3.35 8.13 9.11
N ALA A 131 -4.50 8.74 9.40
CA ALA A 131 -4.71 10.15 9.16
C ALA A 131 -3.79 11.01 10.03
N TRP A 132 -3.23 12.05 9.43
CA TRP A 132 -2.58 13.12 10.18
C TRP A 132 -3.62 13.99 10.89
N CYS A 133 -3.24 14.51 12.05
CA CYS A 133 -4.06 15.46 12.76
C CYS A 133 -3.20 16.51 13.48
N PRO A 134 -3.49 17.80 13.29
CA PRO A 134 -2.70 18.90 13.88
C PRO A 134 -2.76 18.96 15.39
N SER A 135 -3.76 18.36 16.00
CA SER A 135 -3.96 18.39 17.45
C SER A 135 -3.79 17.01 18.07
N ILE A 136 -2.85 16.88 19.00
CA ILE A 136 -2.59 15.66 19.78
C ILE A 136 -3.87 15.13 20.47
N ARG A 137 -4.80 16.03 20.84
CA ARG A 137 -6.07 15.71 21.50
C ARG A 137 -7.26 15.64 20.54
N SER A 138 -7.06 15.67 19.22
CA SER A 138 -8.16 15.65 18.28
C SER A 138 -8.86 14.30 18.25
N LYS A 139 -10.15 14.30 18.55
CA LYS A 139 -11.02 13.13 18.38
C LYS A 139 -11.17 12.72 16.90
N THR A 140 -10.90 13.63 15.97
CA THR A 140 -10.99 13.38 14.53
C THR A 140 -9.92 12.39 14.07
N ALA A 141 -8.69 12.48 14.58
CA ALA A 141 -7.63 11.54 14.25
C ALA A 141 -7.96 10.10 14.64
N ILE A 142 -8.59 9.92 15.80
CA ILE A 142 -8.97 8.59 16.32
C ILE A 142 -10.14 7.99 15.52
N ARG A 143 -10.99 8.84 14.93
CA ARG A 143 -12.18 8.43 14.18
C ARG A 143 -11.96 8.30 12.69
N SER A 144 -10.82 8.75 12.19
CA SER A 144 -10.49 8.67 10.77
C SER A 144 -10.14 7.24 10.39
N MET A 145 -10.67 6.82 9.23
CA MET A 145 -10.36 5.49 8.69
C MET A 145 -8.91 5.48 8.20
N PRO A 146 -8.12 4.45 8.47
CA PRO A 146 -6.79 4.34 7.89
C PRO A 146 -6.88 4.08 6.39
N LYS A 147 -5.91 4.61 5.64
CA LYS A 147 -5.71 4.29 4.23
C LYS A 147 -5.15 2.88 4.14
N ARG A 148 -5.80 2.01 3.36
CA ARG A 148 -5.45 0.58 3.26
C ARG A 148 -4.18 0.39 2.47
N CYS A 149 -3.19 -0.25 3.08
CA CYS A 149 -1.88 -0.46 2.46
C CYS A 149 -1.28 -1.82 2.79
N PHE A 150 -0.62 -2.42 1.79
CA PHE A 150 0.35 -3.48 2.04
C PHE A 150 1.73 -2.87 2.31
N VAL A 151 2.67 -3.67 2.79
CA VAL A 151 4.06 -3.22 2.94
C VAL A 151 4.75 -3.03 1.58
N ASP A 152 4.32 -3.79 0.56
CA ASP A 152 4.84 -3.70 -0.81
C ASP A 152 3.70 -3.81 -1.83
N PRO A 153 3.65 -2.98 -2.89
CA PRO A 153 2.59 -3.00 -3.89
C PRO A 153 2.49 -4.32 -4.65
N SER A 154 3.59 -5.05 -4.81
CA SER A 154 3.59 -6.34 -5.51
C SER A 154 2.75 -7.41 -4.79
N ILE A 155 2.62 -7.31 -3.46
CA ILE A 155 1.74 -8.19 -2.68
C ILE A 155 0.27 -7.94 -3.06
N ALA A 156 -0.12 -6.67 -3.20
CA ALA A 156 -1.47 -6.33 -3.64
C ALA A 156 -1.75 -6.82 -5.06
N VAL A 157 -0.82 -6.60 -5.99
CA VAL A 157 -0.91 -7.09 -7.37
C VAL A 157 -1.08 -8.62 -7.40
N ALA A 158 -0.26 -9.34 -6.63
CA ALA A 158 -0.34 -10.79 -6.51
C ALA A 158 -1.67 -11.26 -5.90
N ALA A 159 -2.15 -10.59 -4.83
CA ALA A 159 -3.42 -10.91 -4.17
C ALA A 159 -4.64 -10.61 -5.05
N MET A 160 -4.60 -9.59 -5.92
CA MET A 160 -5.61 -9.33 -6.94
C MET A 160 -5.59 -10.38 -8.05
N GLY A 161 -4.48 -11.08 -8.26
CA GLY A 161 -4.30 -12.03 -9.35
C GLY A 161 -4.14 -11.36 -10.71
N VAL A 162 -3.67 -10.12 -10.76
CA VAL A 162 -3.43 -9.37 -12.00
C VAL A 162 -1.95 -9.42 -12.42
N ASN A 163 -1.70 -9.07 -13.66
CA ASN A 163 -0.36 -8.98 -14.26
C ASN A 163 -0.11 -7.55 -14.80
N PRO A 164 1.10 -7.22 -15.24
CA PRO A 164 1.41 -5.92 -15.82
C PRO A 164 0.48 -5.51 -16.97
N ASP A 165 0.19 -6.41 -17.90
CA ASP A 165 -0.65 -6.10 -19.08
C ASP A 165 -2.07 -5.69 -18.66
N ALA A 166 -2.62 -6.34 -17.62
CA ALA A 166 -3.92 -5.96 -17.06
C ALA A 166 -3.90 -4.56 -16.43
N LEU A 167 -2.81 -4.17 -15.80
CA LEU A 167 -2.65 -2.85 -15.20
C LEU A 167 -2.40 -1.77 -16.26
N GLU A 168 -1.75 -2.10 -17.38
CA GLU A 168 -1.60 -1.19 -18.53
C GLU A 168 -2.97 -0.82 -19.14
N ILE A 169 -3.90 -1.78 -19.17
CA ILE A 169 -5.28 -1.54 -19.62
C ILE A 169 -6.09 -0.79 -18.57
N GLN A 170 -5.84 -1.07 -17.28
CA GLN A 170 -6.59 -0.50 -16.15
C GLN A 170 -5.76 0.55 -15.40
N LEU A 171 -5.38 1.63 -16.06
CA LEU A 171 -4.52 2.69 -15.50
C LEU A 171 -5.08 3.31 -14.21
N LYS A 172 -6.42 3.35 -14.05
CA LYS A 172 -7.04 3.81 -12.79
C LYS A 172 -6.65 2.90 -11.62
N THR A 173 -6.66 1.59 -11.82
CA THR A 173 -6.21 0.62 -10.80
C THR A 173 -4.71 0.77 -10.56
N PHE A 174 -3.92 0.97 -11.62
CA PHE A 174 -2.50 1.24 -11.47
C PHE A 174 -2.22 2.50 -10.65
N GLY A 175 -3.03 3.54 -10.76
CA GLY A 175 -2.89 4.76 -9.94
C GLY A 175 -2.85 4.46 -8.44
N PHE A 176 -3.71 3.59 -7.94
CA PHE A 176 -3.70 3.17 -6.53
C PHE A 176 -2.46 2.32 -6.18
N VAL A 177 -2.03 1.44 -7.10
CA VAL A 177 -0.80 0.65 -6.92
C VAL A 177 0.44 1.55 -6.91
N PHE A 178 0.46 2.57 -7.79
CA PHE A 178 1.54 3.56 -7.85
C PHE A 178 1.62 4.39 -6.57
N GLU A 179 0.49 4.88 -6.07
CA GLU A 179 0.44 5.60 -4.79
C GLU A 179 1.03 4.76 -3.64
N GLN A 180 0.69 3.48 -3.59
CA GLN A 180 1.28 2.58 -2.61
C GLN A 180 2.78 2.37 -2.82
N MET A 181 3.26 2.28 -4.07
CA MET A 181 4.69 2.19 -4.36
C MET A 181 5.43 3.41 -3.82
N CYS A 182 4.89 4.61 -4.04
CA CYS A 182 5.43 5.85 -3.49
C CYS A 182 5.44 5.84 -1.95
N ALA A 183 4.35 5.36 -1.32
CA ALA A 183 4.27 5.25 0.13
C ALA A 183 5.33 4.31 0.70
N ARG A 184 5.56 3.15 0.07
CA ARG A 184 6.64 2.22 0.44
C ARG A 184 8.01 2.88 0.33
N ASP A 185 8.29 3.53 -0.80
CA ASP A 185 9.59 4.14 -1.06
C ASP A 185 9.86 5.29 -0.08
N LEU A 186 8.87 6.15 0.16
CA LEU A 186 8.99 7.21 1.16
C LEU A 186 9.27 6.66 2.56
N ARG A 187 8.61 5.58 2.96
CA ARG A 187 8.90 4.91 4.24
C ARG A 187 10.35 4.42 4.28
N ALA A 188 10.80 3.75 3.23
CA ALA A 188 12.15 3.21 3.16
C ALA A 188 13.22 4.31 3.21
N TYR A 189 13.03 5.39 2.46
CA TYR A 189 14.00 6.50 2.38
C TYR A 189 14.05 7.35 3.66
N THR A 190 13.06 7.25 4.53
CA THR A 190 12.94 8.10 5.72
C THR A 190 13.05 7.35 7.03
N LEU A 191 13.41 6.06 6.99
CA LEU A 191 13.62 5.25 8.19
C LEU A 191 14.61 5.89 9.17
N ASP A 192 15.70 6.46 8.65
CA ASP A 192 16.77 7.06 9.46
C ASP A 192 16.37 8.43 10.07
N PHE A 193 15.29 9.03 9.58
CA PHE A 193 14.86 10.37 10.04
C PHE A 193 13.81 10.32 11.16
N GLY A 194 13.38 9.12 11.57
CA GLY A 194 12.31 8.96 12.55
C GLY A 194 10.98 9.57 12.10
N SER A 195 10.81 9.77 10.78
CA SER A 195 9.61 10.37 10.21
C SER A 195 8.41 9.42 10.27
N ARG A 196 7.21 9.99 10.40
CA ARG A 196 5.96 9.25 10.34
C ARG A 196 5.22 9.62 9.07
N LEU A 197 4.87 8.60 8.28
CA LEU A 197 4.01 8.76 7.11
C LEU A 197 2.54 8.75 7.55
N SER A 198 1.78 9.73 7.08
CA SER A 198 0.34 9.89 7.29
C SER A 198 -0.33 10.36 6.00
N TYR A 199 -1.65 10.40 5.98
CA TYR A 199 -2.43 11.08 4.94
C TYR A 199 -3.26 12.20 5.58
N TYR A 200 -3.67 13.20 4.79
CA TYR A 200 -4.57 14.26 5.24
C TYR A 200 -5.85 14.28 4.41
N ARG A 201 -6.97 14.40 5.09
CA ARG A 201 -8.26 14.70 4.46
C ARG A 201 -9.15 15.44 5.44
N ASP A 202 -9.68 16.56 5.01
CA ASP A 202 -10.62 17.33 5.81
C ASP A 202 -12.07 17.22 5.32
N ARG A 203 -12.97 17.83 6.10
CA ARG A 203 -14.40 17.86 5.77
C ARG A 203 -14.76 18.76 4.58
N TYR A 204 -13.83 19.60 4.14
CA TYR A 204 -14.02 20.53 3.03
C TYR A 204 -13.50 19.96 1.70
N GLY A 205 -12.95 18.74 1.72
CA GLY A 205 -12.42 18.08 0.54
C GLY A 205 -10.97 18.39 0.23
N LEU A 206 -10.26 19.11 1.11
CA LEU A 206 -8.81 19.24 1.01
C LEU A 206 -8.18 17.90 1.37
N GLU A 207 -7.35 17.39 0.47
CA GLU A 207 -6.74 16.07 0.58
C GLU A 207 -5.25 16.14 0.26
N ALA A 208 -4.44 15.40 1.02
CA ALA A 208 -3.06 15.08 0.70
C ALA A 208 -2.91 13.55 0.73
N ASP A 209 -2.46 12.98 -0.38
CA ASP A 209 -2.34 11.53 -0.50
C ASP A 209 -1.37 10.96 0.52
N LEU A 210 -0.23 11.63 0.69
CA LEU A 210 0.75 11.33 1.70
C LEU A 210 1.27 12.61 2.34
N GLU A 211 1.56 12.51 3.61
CA GLU A 211 2.15 13.56 4.42
C GLU A 211 3.23 12.97 5.32
N MET A 212 4.34 13.66 5.42
CA MET A 212 5.45 13.28 6.26
C MET A 212 5.90 14.45 7.12
N VAL A 213 6.09 14.19 8.40
CA VAL A 213 6.62 15.14 9.36
C VAL A 213 7.98 14.64 9.83
N CYS A 214 9.00 15.51 9.70
CA CYS A 214 10.35 15.26 10.17
C CYS A 214 10.83 16.51 10.94
N GLY A 215 10.93 16.42 12.27
CA GLY A 215 11.23 17.57 13.12
C GLY A 215 10.17 18.67 12.97
N GLU A 216 10.60 19.88 12.61
CA GLU A 216 9.72 21.03 12.34
C GLU A 216 9.24 21.10 10.89
N HIS A 217 9.78 20.28 9.99
CA HIS A 217 9.46 20.28 8.57
C HIS A 217 8.32 19.34 8.26
N ARG A 218 7.45 19.79 7.36
CA ARG A 218 6.27 19.06 6.90
C ARG A 218 6.26 19.03 5.39
N PHE A 219 6.19 17.84 4.81
CA PHE A 219 6.15 17.62 3.38
C PHE A 219 4.84 16.93 3.01
N VAL A 220 4.26 17.39 1.90
CA VAL A 220 2.97 16.93 1.40
C VAL A 220 3.13 16.49 -0.03
N TRP A 221 2.63 15.31 -0.37
CA TRP A 221 2.63 14.77 -1.72
C TRP A 221 1.20 14.55 -2.22
N HIS A 222 0.98 14.99 -3.46
CA HIS A 222 -0.20 14.68 -4.24
C HIS A 222 0.20 13.86 -5.46
N PHE A 223 -0.31 12.65 -5.57
CA PHE A 223 -0.07 11.79 -6.71
C PHE A 223 -1.22 11.95 -7.70
N ARG A 224 -1.04 12.83 -8.68
CA ARG A 224 -1.97 12.98 -9.80
C ARG A 224 -1.34 12.38 -11.04
N PRO A 225 -1.59 11.12 -11.39
CA PRO A 225 -1.17 10.60 -12.67
C PRO A 225 -1.94 11.34 -13.76
N HIS A 226 -1.26 12.26 -14.46
CA HIS A 226 -1.78 12.84 -15.69
C HIS A 226 -1.59 11.80 -16.79
N PHE A 227 -2.59 10.96 -16.98
CA PHE A 227 -2.66 10.12 -18.16
C PHE A 227 -3.18 11.01 -19.31
N THR A 228 -2.29 11.56 -20.10
CA THR A 228 -2.67 12.13 -21.39
C THR A 228 -3.08 10.96 -22.27
N SER A 229 -4.37 10.83 -22.52
CA SER A 229 -4.87 9.99 -23.59
C SER A 229 -4.31 10.54 -24.91
N SER A 230 -3.35 9.83 -25.51
CA SER A 230 -2.97 10.00 -26.90
C SER A 230 -4.02 9.40 -27.81
#